data_cdb37a592db066570df27d082964581c
#
_entry.id   cdb37a592db066570df27d082964581c
#
_cell.length_a   1.000
_cell.length_b   1.000
_cell.length_c   1.000
_cell.angle_alpha   90.00
_cell.angle_beta   90.00
_cell.angle_gamma   90.00
#
_symmetry.space_group_name_H-M   'P 1'
#
loop_
_entity.id
_entity.type
_entity.pdbx_description
1 polymer ?
#
loop_
_entity_poly.entity_id
_entity_poly.type
_entity_poly.pdbx_seq_one_letter_code
_entity_poly.pdbx_strand_id
1 'polypeptide(L)'
;PERLAELNRITTPYIRAASLAAIRAQSACPVVLYDAPTLFEAGADDFCDAVIAVLAPHDTRVSRIIERDHLPEEAARARIDAQPPDSFYRAKCGYIIENNGDLDTLYRDTDALYQILMK
;
A
#
# COMPACT_ATOMS: atom_id res chain seq x y z
N PRO A 1 8.19 14.39 15.99
CA PRO A 1 8.98 13.54 15.07
C PRO A 1 9.73 12.44 15.81
N GLU A 2 10.51 12.77 16.85
CA GLU A 2 11.33 11.80 17.60
C GLU A 2 10.51 10.68 18.27
N ARG A 3 9.38 11.03 18.89
CA ARG A 3 8.48 10.03 19.51
C ARG A 3 7.87 9.06 18.52
N LEU A 4 7.56 9.49 17.30
CA LEU A 4 7.05 8.63 16.26
C LEU A 4 8.16 7.68 15.75
N ALA A 5 9.36 8.19 15.56
CA ALA A 5 10.51 7.39 15.16
C ALA A 5 10.83 6.32 16.22
N GLU A 6 10.78 6.68 17.51
CA GLU A 6 10.97 5.73 18.61
C GLU A 6 9.87 4.68 18.69
N LEU A 7 8.60 5.08 18.51
CA LEU A 7 7.49 4.14 18.44
C LEU A 7 7.68 3.14 17.29
N ASN A 8 8.02 3.62 16.10
CA ASN A 8 8.26 2.77 14.94
C ASN A 8 9.44 1.82 15.16
N ARG A 9 10.53 2.30 15.78
CA ARG A 9 11.69 1.48 16.11
C ARG A 9 11.33 0.30 17.03
N ILE A 10 10.41 0.52 17.95
CA ILE A 10 9.95 -0.50 18.89
C ILE A 10 8.95 -1.45 18.22
N THR A 11 7.96 -0.91 17.50
CA THR A 11 6.83 -1.70 17.01
C THR A 11 7.12 -2.45 15.70
N THR A 12 7.93 -1.87 14.81
CA THR A 12 8.20 -2.45 13.49
C THR A 12 8.75 -3.88 13.54
N PRO A 13 9.73 -4.23 14.39
CA PRO A 13 10.22 -5.62 14.46
C PRO A 13 9.14 -6.63 14.86
N TYR A 14 8.24 -6.26 15.78
CA TYR A 14 7.14 -7.12 16.21
C TYR A 14 6.09 -7.29 15.12
N ILE A 15 5.71 -6.20 14.44
CA ILE A 15 4.77 -6.23 13.32
C ILE A 15 5.33 -7.11 12.20
N ARG A 16 6.61 -6.92 11.85
CA ARG A 16 7.29 -7.72 10.83
C ARG A 16 7.30 -9.21 11.18
N ALA A 17 7.66 -9.56 12.41
CA ALA A 17 7.67 -10.95 12.87
C ALA A 17 6.27 -11.58 12.84
N ALA A 18 5.25 -10.87 13.30
CA ALA A 18 3.87 -11.32 13.27
C ALA A 18 3.35 -11.50 11.84
N SER A 19 3.67 -10.58 10.93
CA SER A 19 3.32 -10.67 9.52
C SER A 19 3.95 -11.90 8.85
N LEU A 20 5.23 -12.12 9.06
CA LEU A 20 5.94 -13.30 8.53
C LEU A 20 5.35 -14.61 9.08
N ALA A 21 5.01 -14.65 10.36
CA ALA A 21 4.38 -15.83 10.96
C ALA A 21 3.00 -16.09 10.34
N ALA A 22 2.19 -15.04 10.14
CA ALA A 22 0.88 -15.16 9.52
C ALA A 22 0.96 -15.64 8.06
N ILE A 23 1.92 -15.11 7.28
CA ILE A 23 2.15 -15.53 5.89
C ILE A 23 2.60 -17.00 5.84
N ARG A 24 3.52 -17.41 6.69
CA ARG A 24 4.00 -18.80 6.76
C ARG A 24 2.90 -19.79 7.13
N ALA A 25 1.96 -19.37 7.99
CA ALA A 25 0.81 -20.19 8.36
C ALA A 25 -0.12 -20.47 7.18
N GLN A 26 -0.03 -19.70 6.09
CA GLN A 26 -0.80 -19.86 4.86
C GLN A 26 -0.01 -20.58 3.75
N SER A 27 0.99 -21.37 4.10
CA SER A 27 1.87 -22.06 3.13
C SER A 27 1.16 -23.01 2.15
N ALA A 28 -0.07 -23.43 2.47
CA ALA A 28 -0.92 -24.21 1.57
C ALA A 28 -1.66 -23.34 0.52
N CYS A 29 -1.70 -22.03 0.70
CA CYS A 29 -2.35 -21.12 -0.24
C CYS A 29 -1.39 -20.81 -1.40
N PRO A 30 -1.86 -20.85 -2.67
CA PRO A 30 -1.04 -20.52 -3.82
C PRO A 30 -0.66 -19.03 -3.85
N VAL A 31 -1.44 -18.17 -3.23
CA VAL A 31 -1.20 -16.73 -3.12
C VAL A 31 -1.60 -16.25 -1.73
N VAL A 32 -0.77 -15.39 -1.16
CA VAL A 32 -1.08 -14.64 0.06
C VAL A 32 -0.98 -13.15 -0.25
N LEU A 33 -2.05 -12.42 -0.02
CA LEU A 33 -2.08 -10.98 -0.18
C LEU A 33 -1.72 -10.31 1.15
N TYR A 34 -0.69 -9.49 1.13
CA TYR A 34 -0.25 -8.70 2.28
C TYR A 34 -0.54 -7.22 2.03
N ASP A 35 -1.59 -6.70 2.65
CA ASP A 35 -1.96 -5.28 2.59
C ASP A 35 -1.25 -4.51 3.71
N ALA A 36 -0.27 -3.69 3.33
CA ALA A 36 0.57 -2.96 4.26
C ALA A 36 0.84 -1.52 3.75
N PRO A 37 0.15 -0.52 4.28
CA PRO A 37 0.32 0.87 3.86
C PRO A 37 1.72 1.43 4.16
N THR A 38 2.47 0.82 5.08
CA THR A 38 3.85 1.18 5.45
C THR A 38 4.86 0.10 5.07
N LEU A 39 4.62 -0.58 3.95
CA LEU A 39 5.44 -1.71 3.49
C LEU A 39 6.93 -1.38 3.42
N PHE A 40 7.27 -0.29 2.73
CA PHE A 40 8.66 0.11 2.51
C PHE A 40 9.33 0.67 3.76
N GLU A 41 8.60 1.45 4.56
CA GLU A 41 9.09 2.01 5.82
C GLU A 41 9.42 0.90 6.84
N ALA A 42 8.69 -0.20 6.80
CA ALA A 42 8.94 -1.37 7.62
C ALA A 42 9.98 -2.33 7.02
N GLY A 43 10.47 -2.08 5.80
CA GLY A 43 11.36 -2.99 5.08
C GLY A 43 10.72 -4.36 4.80
N ALA A 44 9.39 -4.40 4.66
CA ALA A 44 8.65 -5.63 4.49
C ALA A 44 8.49 -6.06 3.02
N ASP A 45 8.94 -5.22 2.10
CA ASP A 45 9.02 -5.52 0.67
C ASP A 45 10.01 -6.65 0.36
N ASP A 46 10.98 -6.91 1.22
CA ASP A 46 12.02 -7.93 1.03
C ASP A 46 11.50 -9.37 1.16
N PHE A 47 10.33 -9.61 1.74
CA PHE A 47 9.71 -10.93 1.79
C PHE A 47 8.51 -11.10 0.84
N CYS A 48 8.27 -10.13 -0.02
CA CYS A 48 7.23 -10.19 -1.05
C CYS A 48 7.81 -10.64 -2.38
N ASP A 49 7.15 -11.60 -3.05
CA ASP A 49 7.54 -12.04 -4.40
C ASP A 49 7.19 -10.98 -5.44
N ALA A 50 6.15 -10.20 -5.18
CA ALA A 50 5.72 -9.09 -6.01
C ALA A 50 5.16 -7.96 -5.13
N VAL A 51 5.39 -6.72 -5.54
CA VAL A 51 4.80 -5.54 -4.89
C VAL A 51 3.97 -4.78 -5.90
N ILE A 52 2.73 -4.50 -5.52
CA ILE A 52 1.75 -3.77 -6.31
C ILE A 52 1.49 -2.43 -5.64
N ALA A 53 1.64 -1.33 -6.35
CA ALA A 53 1.15 -0.04 -5.89
C ALA A 53 -0.20 0.27 -6.53
N VAL A 54 -1.15 0.70 -5.71
CA VAL A 54 -2.42 1.24 -6.17
C VAL A 54 -2.35 2.75 -6.04
N LEU A 55 -2.33 3.44 -7.17
CA LEU A 55 -2.15 4.89 -7.25
C LEU A 55 -3.43 5.59 -7.72
N ALA A 56 -3.59 6.82 -7.28
CA ALA A 56 -4.64 7.72 -7.77
C ALA A 56 -4.12 9.16 -7.76
N PRO A 57 -4.62 10.05 -8.65
CA PRO A 57 -4.23 11.45 -8.68
C PRO A 57 -4.38 12.11 -7.31
N HIS A 58 -3.49 13.05 -7.01
CA HIS A 58 -3.45 13.74 -5.71
C HIS A 58 -4.82 14.30 -5.31
N ASP A 59 -5.47 15.07 -6.18
CA ASP A 59 -6.77 15.68 -5.85
C ASP A 59 -7.88 14.65 -5.69
N THR A 60 -7.84 13.54 -6.42
CA THR A 60 -8.77 12.41 -6.23
C THR A 60 -8.60 11.80 -4.83
N ARG A 61 -7.36 11.62 -4.38
CA ARG A 61 -7.08 11.13 -3.02
C ARG A 61 -7.57 12.10 -1.95
N VAL A 62 -7.35 13.42 -2.15
CA VAL A 62 -7.85 14.47 -1.26
C VAL A 62 -9.36 14.38 -1.12
N SER A 63 -10.10 14.35 -2.23
CA SER A 63 -11.57 14.25 -2.23
C SER A 63 -12.06 13.00 -1.50
N ARG A 64 -11.44 11.85 -1.76
CA ARG A 64 -11.79 10.58 -1.10
C ARG A 64 -11.55 10.61 0.41
N ILE A 65 -10.48 11.24 0.87
CA ILE A 65 -10.20 11.39 2.31
C ILE A 65 -11.21 12.32 2.98
N ILE A 66 -11.54 13.45 2.34
CA ILE A 66 -12.55 14.37 2.86
C ILE A 66 -13.89 13.65 3.01
N GLU A 67 -14.32 12.93 2.00
CA GLU A 67 -15.60 12.21 2.00
C GLU A 67 -15.64 11.11 3.06
N ARG A 68 -14.56 10.30 3.14
CA ARG A 68 -14.50 9.15 4.05
C ARG A 68 -14.30 9.55 5.51
N ASP A 69 -13.39 10.48 5.79
CA ASP A 69 -12.90 10.79 7.13
C ASP A 69 -13.49 12.11 7.67
N HIS A 70 -14.26 12.83 6.84
CA HIS A 70 -14.85 14.14 7.16
C HIS A 70 -13.82 15.17 7.64
N LEU A 71 -12.61 15.12 7.07
CA LEU A 71 -11.52 16.03 7.40
C LEU A 71 -11.63 17.34 6.59
N PRO A 72 -11.16 18.47 7.15
CA PRO A 72 -10.92 19.67 6.38
C PRO A 72 -9.92 19.40 5.25
N GLU A 73 -10.07 20.09 4.12
CA GLU A 73 -9.23 19.91 2.93
C GLU A 73 -7.73 20.06 3.25
N GLU A 74 -7.36 21.06 4.05
CA GLU A 74 -5.97 21.28 4.47
C GLU A 74 -5.38 20.05 5.19
N ALA A 75 -6.14 19.46 6.09
CA ALA A 75 -5.71 18.26 6.82
C ALA A 75 -5.61 17.03 5.89
N ALA A 76 -6.52 16.90 4.92
CA ALA A 76 -6.48 15.84 3.93
C ALA A 76 -5.24 15.98 3.02
N ARG A 77 -4.94 17.18 2.53
CA ARG A 77 -3.73 17.48 1.74
C ARG A 77 -2.46 17.19 2.53
N ALA A 78 -2.35 17.70 3.76
CA ALA A 78 -1.20 17.47 4.63
C ALA A 78 -0.94 15.97 4.87
N ARG A 79 -1.99 15.16 5.00
CA ARG A 79 -1.86 13.71 5.16
C ARG A 79 -1.29 13.02 3.91
N ILE A 80 -1.67 13.47 2.72
CA ILE A 80 -1.16 12.93 1.46
C ILE A 80 0.27 13.40 1.22
N ASP A 81 0.56 14.67 1.46
CA ASP A 81 1.88 15.27 1.24
C ASP A 81 2.95 14.70 2.19
N ALA A 82 2.53 14.11 3.32
CA ALA A 82 3.42 13.39 4.23
C ALA A 82 3.86 12.02 3.70
N GLN A 83 3.23 11.49 2.65
CA GLN A 83 3.58 10.22 2.02
C GLN A 83 4.65 10.42 0.94
N PRO A 84 5.42 9.38 0.59
CA PRO A 84 6.28 9.42 -0.58
C PRO A 84 5.50 9.76 -1.86
N PRO A 85 6.12 10.45 -2.82
CA PRO A 85 5.47 10.78 -4.09
C PRO A 85 5.23 9.53 -4.95
N ASP A 86 4.31 9.63 -5.91
CA ASP A 86 3.99 8.52 -6.83
C ASP A 86 5.22 7.97 -7.56
N SER A 87 6.19 8.84 -7.88
CA SER A 87 7.46 8.44 -8.51
C SER A 87 8.27 7.44 -7.68
N PHE A 88 8.19 7.53 -6.34
CA PHE A 88 8.81 6.57 -5.45
C PHE A 88 8.20 5.16 -5.64
N TYR A 89 6.88 5.07 -5.63
CA TYR A 89 6.20 3.79 -5.81
C TYR A 89 6.38 3.22 -7.21
N ARG A 90 6.35 4.06 -8.24
CA ARG A 90 6.60 3.65 -9.63
C ARG A 90 8.02 3.09 -9.83
N ALA A 91 9.00 3.59 -9.08
CA ALA A 91 10.37 3.09 -9.13
C ALA A 91 10.58 1.79 -8.33
N LYS A 92 9.80 1.58 -7.28
CA LYS A 92 9.98 0.49 -6.33
C LYS A 92 9.08 -0.71 -6.57
N CYS A 93 7.86 -0.50 -7.09
CA CYS A 93 6.88 -1.55 -7.28
C CYS A 93 7.01 -2.17 -8.67
N GLY A 94 6.91 -3.49 -8.74
CA GLY A 94 6.92 -4.22 -10.02
C GLY A 94 5.63 -4.03 -10.83
N TYR A 95 4.54 -3.68 -10.14
CA TYR A 95 3.22 -3.51 -10.76
C TYR A 95 2.52 -2.28 -10.22
N ILE A 96 1.74 -1.63 -11.10
CA ILE A 96 0.97 -0.43 -10.76
C ILE A 96 -0.48 -0.65 -11.21
N ILE A 97 -1.41 -0.34 -10.33
CA ILE A 97 -2.84 -0.21 -10.65
C ILE A 97 -3.22 1.27 -10.52
N GLU A 98 -3.76 1.85 -11.57
CA GLU A 98 -4.26 3.23 -11.57
C GLU A 98 -5.74 3.25 -11.15
N ASN A 99 -6.00 3.70 -9.93
CA ASN A 99 -7.35 3.81 -9.38
C ASN A 99 -7.90 5.24 -9.56
N ASN A 100 -8.01 5.68 -10.81
CA ASN A 100 -8.43 7.04 -11.20
C ASN A 100 -9.69 7.07 -12.07
N GLY A 101 -10.25 5.91 -12.38
CA GLY A 101 -11.45 5.75 -13.19
C GLY A 101 -12.64 5.18 -12.40
N ASP A 102 -13.53 4.53 -13.12
CA ASP A 102 -14.65 3.81 -12.54
C ASP A 102 -14.26 2.43 -11.99
N LEU A 103 -15.18 1.79 -11.28
CA LEU A 103 -14.96 0.48 -10.69
C LEU A 103 -14.77 -0.63 -11.73
N ASP A 104 -15.45 -0.54 -12.88
CA ASP A 104 -15.35 -1.57 -13.93
C ASP A 104 -13.94 -1.58 -14.52
N THR A 105 -13.35 -0.41 -14.73
CA THR A 105 -11.95 -0.26 -15.13
C THR A 105 -11.01 -0.84 -14.08
N LEU A 106 -11.22 -0.51 -12.80
CA LEU A 106 -10.40 -1.03 -11.71
C LEU A 106 -10.46 -2.55 -11.62
N TYR A 107 -11.64 -3.13 -11.72
CA TYR A 107 -11.82 -4.60 -11.71
C TYR A 107 -11.12 -5.26 -12.91
N ARG A 108 -11.30 -4.74 -14.11
CA ARG A 108 -10.65 -5.26 -15.33
C ARG A 108 -9.12 -5.23 -15.20
N ASP A 109 -8.57 -4.12 -14.71
CA ASP A 109 -7.12 -3.97 -14.58
C ASP A 109 -6.55 -4.87 -13.46
N THR A 110 -7.33 -5.06 -12.39
CA THR A 110 -6.99 -6.01 -11.31
C THR A 110 -7.03 -7.45 -11.81
N ASP A 111 -8.04 -7.84 -12.58
CA ASP A 111 -8.13 -9.18 -13.17
C ASP A 111 -6.98 -9.45 -14.14
N ALA A 112 -6.64 -8.48 -14.99
CA ALA A 112 -5.50 -8.59 -15.90
C ALA A 112 -4.18 -8.81 -15.14
N LEU A 113 -3.96 -8.06 -14.05
CA LEU A 113 -2.79 -8.23 -13.21
C LEU A 113 -2.78 -9.60 -12.51
N TYR A 114 -3.92 -10.04 -12.00
CA TYR A 114 -4.05 -11.37 -11.40
C TYR A 114 -3.64 -12.47 -12.38
N GLN A 115 -4.08 -12.40 -13.64
CA GLN A 115 -3.71 -13.37 -14.67
C GLN A 115 -2.19 -13.37 -14.95
N ILE A 116 -1.53 -12.24 -14.82
CA ILE A 116 -0.07 -12.14 -14.98
C ILE A 116 0.65 -12.81 -13.81
N LEU A 117 0.22 -12.54 -12.59
CA LEU A 117 0.85 -13.04 -11.37
C LEU A 117 0.64 -14.55 -11.15
N MET A 118 -0.44 -15.11 -11.69
CA MET A 118 -0.78 -16.53 -11.52
C MET A 118 -0.18 -17.45 -12.61
N LYS A 119 0.55 -16.89 -13.54
CA LYS A 119 1.29 -17.69 -14.55
C LYS A 119 2.58 -18.24 -13.98
#